data_1349b04c09e5c836d00dfc496010c6d3
#
_entry.id   1349b04c09e5c836d00dfc496010c6d3
#
_cell.length_a   1.000
_cell.length_b   1.000
_cell.length_c   1.000
_cell.angle_alpha   90.00
_cell.angle_beta   90.00
_cell.angle_gamma   90.00
#
_symmetry.space_group_name_H-M   'P 1'
#
loop_
_entity.id
_entity.type
_entity.pdbx_description
1 polymer ?
#
loop_
_entity_poly.entity_id
_entity_poly.type
_entity_poly.pdbx_seq_one_letter_code
_entity_poly.pdbx_strand_id
1 'polypeptide(L)'
;MEWGGVLRGNKEKIEKIDEEQGLVQYLESVKMILTSEKIEVPESDDQVVYMNSGFTKIYSLYINDFVIYDSRVGAALGLLVKRFCDDRHLEDVPKNLKFAYANGRGKANRNPDPVEDDSLY
;
A
#
# COMPACT_ATOMS: atom_id res chain seq x y z
N MET A 1 3.29 20.50 14.29
CA MET A 1 2.54 20.57 13.00
C MET A 1 2.64 19.20 12.31
N GLU A 2 1.57 18.45 12.29
CA GLU A 2 1.54 17.14 11.65
C GLU A 2 1.31 17.32 10.14
N TRP A 3 2.35 17.75 9.46
CA TRP A 3 2.32 17.92 8.03
C TRP A 3 2.64 16.60 7.34
N GLY A 4 1.86 16.19 6.37
CA GLY A 4 2.13 15.03 5.53
C GLY A 4 1.52 13.71 5.99
N GLY A 5 0.60 13.72 6.95
CA GLY A 5 -0.16 12.52 7.33
C GLY A 5 0.71 11.39 7.87
N VAL A 6 1.64 11.72 8.76
CA VAL A 6 2.45 10.73 9.48
C VAL A 6 1.49 9.83 10.25
N LEU A 7 1.48 8.55 9.92
CA LEU A 7 0.66 7.57 10.62
C LEU A 7 1.22 7.37 12.02
N ARG A 8 0.32 7.37 13.01
CA ARG A 8 0.69 7.04 14.38
C ARG A 8 1.35 5.66 14.42
N GLY A 9 2.40 5.53 15.20
CA GLY A 9 3.15 4.30 15.34
C GLY A 9 4.26 4.07 14.31
N ASN A 10 4.41 4.88 13.27
CA ASN A 10 5.53 4.75 12.34
C ASN A 10 6.87 5.11 13.00
N LYS A 11 6.88 6.11 13.87
CA LYS A 11 8.08 6.49 14.61
C LYS A 11 8.59 5.32 15.46
N GLU A 12 7.72 4.74 16.26
CA GLU A 12 8.04 3.60 17.12
C GLU A 12 8.50 2.39 16.30
N LYS A 13 7.91 2.14 15.14
CA LYS A 13 8.35 1.08 14.23
C LYS A 13 9.74 1.32 13.70
N ILE A 14 10.05 2.54 13.29
CA ILE A 14 11.40 2.92 12.80
C ILE A 14 12.43 2.80 13.92
N GLU A 15 12.13 3.28 15.11
CA GLU A 15 13.00 3.16 16.28
C GLU A 15 13.28 1.69 16.61
N LYS A 16 12.23 0.85 16.60
CA LYS A 16 12.37 -0.59 16.81
C LYS A 16 13.24 -1.27 15.75
N ILE A 17 13.06 -0.95 14.49
CA ILE A 17 13.87 -1.46 13.38
C ILE A 17 15.35 -1.09 13.59
N ASP A 18 15.60 0.17 13.94
CA ASP A 18 16.97 0.66 14.15
C ASP A 18 17.65 -0.03 15.31
N GLU A 19 16.94 -0.26 16.41
CA GLU A 19 17.45 -0.98 17.59
C GLU A 19 17.71 -2.47 17.31
N GLU A 20 16.84 -3.15 16.57
CA GLU A 20 16.90 -4.61 16.35
C GLU A 20 17.92 -5.00 15.28
N GLN A 21 18.01 -4.27 14.17
CA GLN A 21 18.82 -4.66 13.01
C GLN A 21 19.54 -3.50 12.30
N GLY A 22 19.16 -2.27 12.59
CA GLY A 22 19.58 -1.08 11.85
C GLY A 22 18.71 -0.78 10.62
N LEU A 23 18.43 0.51 10.43
CA LEU A 23 17.52 0.97 9.38
C LEU A 23 18.02 0.64 7.97
N VAL A 24 19.32 0.80 7.72
CA VAL A 24 19.92 0.48 6.39
C VAL A 24 19.78 -1.00 6.07
N GLN A 25 20.07 -1.86 7.03
CA GLN A 25 19.94 -3.31 6.87
C GLN A 25 18.50 -3.72 6.59
N TYR A 26 17.55 -3.11 7.28
CA TYR A 26 16.13 -3.30 7.03
C TYR A 26 15.74 -2.90 5.60
N LEU A 27 16.14 -1.72 5.14
CA LEU A 27 15.82 -1.23 3.81
C LEU A 27 16.43 -2.09 2.70
N GLU A 28 17.65 -2.59 2.88
CA GLU A 28 18.27 -3.55 1.95
C GLU A 28 17.48 -4.86 1.88
N SER A 29 17.03 -5.39 3.00
CA SER A 29 16.21 -6.60 3.06
C SER A 29 14.88 -6.41 2.35
N VAL A 30 14.20 -5.29 2.59
CA VAL A 30 12.93 -4.95 1.93
C VAL A 30 13.13 -4.77 0.43
N LYS A 31 14.20 -4.11 0.02
CA LYS A 31 14.54 -3.95 -1.40
C LYS A 31 14.70 -5.31 -2.09
N MET A 32 15.40 -6.25 -1.50
CA MET A 32 15.53 -7.60 -2.04
C MET A 32 14.18 -8.30 -2.22
N ILE A 33 13.28 -8.17 -1.26
CA ILE A 33 11.94 -8.77 -1.31
C ILE A 33 11.10 -8.13 -2.42
N LEU A 34 11.06 -6.80 -2.46
CA LEU A 34 10.18 -6.05 -3.38
C LEU A 34 10.70 -6.02 -4.83
N THR A 35 11.97 -6.28 -5.07
CA THR A 35 12.56 -6.36 -6.41
C THR A 35 12.67 -7.79 -6.94
N SER A 36 12.30 -8.81 -6.17
CA SER A 36 12.26 -10.19 -6.63
C SER A 36 11.15 -10.41 -7.65
N GLU A 37 11.37 -11.30 -8.64
CA GLU A 37 10.36 -11.64 -9.65
C GLU A 37 9.10 -12.28 -9.06
N LYS A 38 9.23 -12.94 -7.91
CA LYS A 38 8.12 -13.41 -7.09
C LYS A 38 8.15 -12.69 -5.77
N ILE A 39 7.18 -11.81 -5.55
CA ILE A 39 6.98 -11.19 -4.25
C ILE A 39 6.33 -12.22 -3.35
N GLU A 40 7.14 -13.02 -2.69
CA GLU A 40 6.70 -13.88 -1.60
C GLU A 40 6.90 -13.10 -0.30
N VAL A 41 5.80 -12.71 0.34
CA VAL A 41 5.86 -12.17 1.71
C VAL A 41 6.29 -13.33 2.60
N PRO A 42 7.43 -13.24 3.31
CA PRO A 42 7.86 -14.33 4.18
C PRO A 42 6.79 -14.62 5.23
N GLU A 43 6.32 -15.85 5.32
CA GLU A 43 5.40 -16.30 6.36
C GLU A 43 6.07 -16.42 7.74
N SER A 44 7.38 -16.24 7.82
CA SER A 44 8.14 -16.34 9.07
C SER A 44 8.23 -14.98 9.76
N ASP A 45 8.05 -14.97 11.08
CA ASP A 45 8.15 -13.80 11.96
C ASP A 45 9.53 -13.11 11.93
N ASP A 46 10.54 -13.70 11.27
CA ASP A 46 11.91 -13.21 11.26
C ASP A 46 12.13 -12.01 10.33
N GLN A 47 11.21 -11.73 9.40
CA GLN A 47 11.31 -10.59 8.51
C GLN A 47 9.95 -9.91 8.31
N VAL A 48 9.69 -8.87 9.11
CA VAL A 48 8.47 -8.07 8.99
C VAL A 48 8.69 -6.96 7.97
N VAL A 49 7.93 -6.97 6.88
CA VAL A 49 7.85 -5.86 5.94
C VAL A 49 6.69 -4.96 6.34
N TYR A 50 7.00 -3.81 6.90
CA TYR A 50 5.97 -2.81 7.21
C TYR A 50 5.47 -2.17 5.92
N MET A 51 4.16 -2.16 5.73
CA MET A 51 3.53 -1.62 4.53
C MET A 51 2.38 -0.69 4.90
N ASN A 52 2.56 0.59 4.69
CA ASN A 52 1.55 1.62 4.82
C ASN A 52 1.96 2.85 4.00
N SER A 53 1.13 3.87 3.92
CA SER A 53 1.42 5.07 3.11
C SER A 53 2.71 5.79 3.49
N GLY A 54 3.12 5.74 4.76
CA GLY A 54 4.39 6.32 5.23
C GLY A 54 5.59 5.49 4.77
N PHE A 55 5.56 4.18 4.99
CA PHE A 55 6.64 3.29 4.59
C PHE A 55 6.81 3.21 3.07
N THR A 56 5.73 3.24 2.29
CA THR A 56 5.85 3.27 0.82
C THR A 56 6.56 4.52 0.31
N LYS A 57 6.45 5.66 1.01
CA LYS A 57 7.22 6.87 0.70
C LYS A 57 8.71 6.66 0.93
N ILE A 58 9.08 6.03 2.04
CA ILE A 58 10.49 5.69 2.33
C ILE A 58 11.03 4.75 1.25
N TYR A 59 10.29 3.70 0.93
CA TYR A 59 10.69 2.73 -0.08
C TYR A 59 10.82 3.35 -1.47
N SER A 60 9.96 4.28 -1.84
CA SER A 60 10.04 4.98 -3.12
C SER A 60 11.28 5.86 -3.27
N LEU A 61 11.85 6.33 -2.17
CA LEU A 61 13.11 7.07 -2.17
C LEU A 61 14.34 6.14 -2.24
N TYR A 62 14.20 4.91 -1.78
CA TYR A 62 15.30 3.96 -1.66
C TYR A 62 15.36 2.94 -2.79
N ILE A 63 14.22 2.55 -3.35
CA ILE A 63 14.09 1.52 -4.37
C ILE A 63 13.69 2.17 -5.69
N ASN A 64 14.48 1.94 -6.74
CA ASN A 64 14.16 2.40 -8.08
C ASN A 64 12.86 1.73 -8.58
N ASP A 65 12.07 2.47 -9.32
CA ASP A 65 10.80 2.01 -9.91
C ASP A 65 9.73 1.59 -8.89
N PHE A 66 9.95 1.88 -7.60
CA PHE A 66 8.94 1.69 -6.57
C PHE A 66 8.08 2.95 -6.42
N VAL A 67 6.77 2.80 -6.44
CA VAL A 67 5.82 3.91 -6.35
C VAL A 67 5.20 4.05 -4.97
N ILE A 68 4.92 5.28 -4.57
CA ILE A 68 4.17 5.56 -3.35
C ILE A 68 2.76 4.98 -3.50
N TYR A 69 2.30 4.30 -2.45
CA TYR A 69 0.92 3.84 -2.35
C TYR A 69 0.24 4.49 -1.14
N ASP A 70 -0.71 5.35 -1.42
CA ASP A 70 -1.56 5.98 -0.43
C ASP A 70 -3.05 5.88 -0.83
N SER A 71 -3.93 6.41 -0.01
CA SER A 71 -5.38 6.35 -0.28
C SER A 71 -5.81 7.03 -1.58
N ARG A 72 -5.03 7.99 -2.09
CA ARG A 72 -5.31 8.66 -3.37
C ARG A 72 -4.95 7.78 -4.55
N VAL A 73 -3.81 7.10 -4.46
CA VAL A 73 -3.38 6.11 -5.45
C VAL A 73 -4.37 4.96 -5.48
N GLY A 74 -4.78 4.45 -4.32
CA GLY A 74 -5.81 3.41 -4.22
C GLY A 74 -7.13 3.84 -4.86
N ALA A 75 -7.60 5.05 -4.61
CA ALA A 75 -8.82 5.58 -5.21
C ALA A 75 -8.70 5.72 -6.75
N ALA A 76 -7.56 6.18 -7.26
CA ALA A 76 -7.32 6.28 -8.69
C ALA A 76 -7.31 4.92 -9.38
N LEU A 77 -6.64 3.93 -8.78
CA LEU A 77 -6.65 2.55 -9.27
C LEU A 77 -8.05 1.94 -9.23
N GLY A 78 -8.82 2.16 -8.15
CA GLY A 78 -10.20 1.71 -8.05
C GLY A 78 -11.08 2.28 -9.17
N LEU A 79 -10.93 3.56 -9.48
CA LEU A 79 -11.64 4.19 -10.59
C LEU A 79 -11.26 3.58 -11.95
N LEU A 80 -9.98 3.29 -12.17
CA LEU A 80 -9.52 2.63 -13.40
C LEU A 80 -10.06 1.22 -13.53
N VAL A 81 -10.05 0.45 -12.45
CA VAL A 81 -10.62 -0.91 -12.41
C VAL A 81 -12.12 -0.86 -12.69
N LYS A 82 -12.84 0.08 -12.05
CA LYS A 82 -14.28 0.25 -12.32
C LYS A 82 -14.55 0.53 -13.78
N ARG A 83 -13.86 1.50 -14.38
CA ARG A 83 -14.01 1.82 -15.81
C ARG A 83 -13.71 0.62 -16.71
N PHE A 84 -12.67 -0.13 -16.39
CA PHE A 84 -12.36 -1.36 -17.13
C PHE A 84 -13.50 -2.39 -17.06
N CYS A 85 -14.06 -2.60 -15.85
CA CYS A 85 -15.18 -3.52 -15.67
C CYS A 85 -16.43 -3.03 -16.43
N ASP A 86 -16.75 -1.76 -16.37
CA ASP A 86 -17.88 -1.15 -17.08
C ASP A 86 -17.71 -1.30 -18.61
N ASP A 87 -16.55 -0.97 -19.15
CA ASP A 87 -16.23 -1.08 -20.58
C ASP A 87 -16.28 -2.52 -21.09
N ARG A 88 -16.00 -3.48 -20.23
CA ARG A 88 -16.02 -4.92 -20.54
C ARG A 88 -17.32 -5.61 -20.15
N HIS A 89 -18.29 -4.88 -19.61
CA HIS A 89 -19.56 -5.42 -19.11
C HIS A 89 -19.39 -6.57 -18.12
N LEU A 90 -18.39 -6.43 -17.21
CA LEU A 90 -18.14 -7.41 -16.17
C LEU A 90 -19.03 -7.12 -14.97
N GLU A 91 -19.68 -8.14 -14.44
CA GLU A 91 -20.52 -8.03 -13.23
C GLU A 91 -19.67 -7.96 -11.95
N ASP A 92 -18.49 -8.60 -11.99
CA ASP A 92 -17.57 -8.68 -10.84
C ASP A 92 -16.16 -8.24 -11.23
N VAL A 93 -15.41 -7.76 -10.23
CA VAL A 93 -13.99 -7.46 -10.38
C VAL A 93 -13.17 -8.76 -10.46
N PRO A 94 -12.39 -8.97 -11.53
CA PRO A 94 -11.51 -10.13 -11.63
C PRO A 94 -10.55 -10.22 -10.44
N LYS A 95 -10.29 -11.44 -9.96
CA LYS A 95 -9.46 -11.67 -8.76
C LYS A 95 -8.07 -11.01 -8.84
N ASN A 96 -7.45 -11.00 -10.01
CA ASN A 96 -6.14 -10.40 -10.23
C ASN A 96 -6.16 -8.85 -10.25
N LEU A 97 -7.33 -8.24 -10.26
CA LEU A 97 -7.50 -6.79 -10.16
C LEU A 97 -7.98 -6.32 -8.78
N LYS A 98 -8.21 -7.24 -7.85
CA LYS A 98 -8.58 -6.90 -6.46
C LYS A 98 -7.36 -6.47 -5.68
N PHE A 99 -7.49 -5.40 -4.90
CA PHE A 99 -6.44 -4.87 -4.03
C PHE A 99 -7.04 -4.23 -2.77
N ALA A 100 -6.20 -4.00 -1.76
CA ALA A 100 -6.62 -3.35 -0.53
C ALA A 100 -7.01 -1.89 -0.79
N TYR A 101 -8.16 -1.50 -0.30
CA TYR A 101 -8.73 -0.17 -0.44
C TYR A 101 -9.09 0.41 0.92
N ALA A 102 -8.91 1.71 1.09
CA ALA A 102 -9.30 2.44 2.29
C ALA A 102 -10.12 3.67 1.92
N ASN A 103 -11.24 3.83 2.59
CA ASN A 103 -12.08 5.03 2.48
C ASN A 103 -11.28 6.29 2.87
N GLY A 104 -11.60 7.42 2.23
CA GLY A 104 -11.05 8.71 2.62
C GLY A 104 -11.45 9.09 4.04
N ARG A 105 -10.67 9.98 4.66
CA ARG A 105 -10.97 10.49 6.00
C ARG A 105 -12.01 11.62 5.94
N GLY A 106 -12.89 11.69 6.96
CA GLY A 106 -13.88 12.74 7.07
C GLY A 106 -14.95 12.67 5.97
N LYS A 107 -15.20 13.82 5.32
CA LYS A 107 -16.19 13.94 4.23
C LYS A 107 -15.67 13.48 2.87
N ALA A 108 -14.40 13.12 2.76
CA ALA A 108 -13.81 12.68 1.49
C ALA A 108 -14.19 11.22 1.23
N ASN A 109 -15.27 11.00 0.51
CA ASN A 109 -15.57 9.67 -0.03
C ASN A 109 -14.71 9.44 -1.29
N ARG A 110 -13.88 8.43 -1.24
CA ARG A 110 -13.00 8.01 -2.35
C ARG A 110 -13.44 6.70 -2.98
N ASN A 111 -14.56 6.17 -2.55
CA ASN A 111 -15.14 5.00 -3.18
C ASN A 111 -15.68 5.40 -4.58
N PRO A 112 -15.19 4.83 -5.68
CA PRO A 112 -15.69 5.11 -7.02
C PRO A 112 -17.10 4.56 -7.26
N ASP A 113 -17.56 3.63 -6.41
CA ASP A 113 -18.93 3.13 -6.42
C ASP A 113 -19.60 3.31 -5.05
N PRO A 114 -20.31 4.45 -4.84
CA PRO A 114 -20.91 4.77 -3.55
C PRO A 114 -22.15 3.92 -3.21
N VAL A 115 -22.63 3.12 -4.14
CA VAL A 115 -23.88 2.35 -3.97
C VAL A 115 -23.61 0.93 -3.51
N GLU A 116 -22.43 0.41 -3.73
CA GLU A 116 -22.05 -0.93 -3.33
C GLU A 116 -21.03 -0.89 -2.19
N ASP A 117 -21.37 -1.63 -1.17
CA ASP A 117 -20.58 -1.88 0.02
C ASP A 117 -19.18 -2.42 -0.32
N ASP A 118 -18.23 -2.24 0.56
CA ASP A 118 -16.79 -2.56 0.55
C ASP A 118 -16.34 -3.87 -0.15
N SER A 119 -17.22 -4.58 -0.81
CA SER A 119 -16.94 -5.90 -1.40
C SER A 119 -16.32 -5.87 -2.79
N LEU A 120 -16.25 -4.72 -3.45
CA LEU A 120 -15.79 -4.63 -4.84
C LEU A 120 -14.27 -4.41 -4.99
N TYR A 121 -13.59 -4.00 -3.91
CA TYR A 121 -12.17 -3.67 -3.99
C TYR A 121 -11.33 -4.44 -2.98
#